data_fe5d22616c1bdc7773764df1949c46a9
#
_entry.id   fe5d22616c1bdc7773764df1949c46a9
#
_cell.length_a   1.000
_cell.length_b   1.000
_cell.length_c   1.000
_cell.angle_alpha   90.00
_cell.angle_beta   90.00
_cell.angle_gamma   90.00
#
_symmetry.space_group_name_H-M   'P 1'
#
loop_
_entity.id
_entity.type
_entity.pdbx_description
1 polymer ?
#
loop_
_entity_poly.entity_id
_entity_poly.type
_entity_poly.pdbx_seq_one_letter_code
_entity_poly.pdbx_strand_id
1 'polypeptide(L)'
;MLLQRSGAERLKMGCSMFATARALVVASVLEQERSASPARVRELLFLRLYGADFSEDGRERIVAQLGRGEAERAVSVARRTVPVDWDDLEMALTANAAEWTCYLDARSGEVQMVPVDHLGEDDDWSSEEEIAAGLAAGHLIHVEPLGSSVEYGWMAEFASSVADPQLRDRLEVTLDGRSAFRRFKNVLAGHPAERERWFAFRDERLRGAASEWLAKREIEPTTSPPASR
;
A
#
# COMPACT_ATOMS: atom_id res chain seq x y z
N MET A 1 -6.99 9.66 34.59
CA MET A 1 -7.59 8.98 33.41
C MET A 1 -6.58 8.22 32.52
N LEU A 2 -5.37 8.71 32.23
CA LEU A 2 -4.37 7.99 31.40
C LEU A 2 -3.81 6.72 32.07
N LEU A 3 -3.65 6.71 33.38
CA LEU A 3 -3.11 5.58 34.16
C LEU A 3 -4.04 4.36 34.28
N GLN A 4 -5.33 4.52 33.91
CA GLN A 4 -6.32 3.43 33.93
C GLN A 4 -6.41 2.63 32.62
N ARG A 5 -5.66 3.03 31.59
CA ARG A 5 -5.63 2.36 30.29
C ARG A 5 -4.55 1.31 30.23
N SER A 6 -4.78 0.26 29.44
CA SER A 6 -3.77 -0.78 29.19
C SER A 6 -2.52 -0.21 28.51
N GLY A 7 -1.39 -0.93 28.59
CA GLY A 7 -0.16 -0.54 27.90
C GLY A 7 -0.36 -0.39 26.38
N ALA A 8 -1.12 -1.29 25.76
CA ALA A 8 -1.45 -1.25 24.33
C ALA A 8 -2.28 -0.01 23.95
N GLU A 9 -3.28 0.36 24.76
CA GLU A 9 -4.07 1.57 24.52
C GLU A 9 -3.25 2.84 24.66
N ARG A 10 -2.34 2.89 25.65
CA ARG A 10 -1.41 4.03 25.82
C ARG A 10 -0.46 4.16 24.64
N LEU A 11 0.09 3.04 24.13
CA LEU A 11 0.95 3.03 22.94
C LEU A 11 0.18 3.51 21.71
N LYS A 12 -1.03 2.98 21.47
CA LYS A 12 -1.90 3.41 20.36
C LYS A 12 -2.21 4.90 20.39
N MET A 13 -2.49 5.43 21.60
CA MET A 13 -2.70 6.87 21.77
C MET A 13 -1.43 7.66 21.46
N GLY A 14 -0.27 7.23 21.96
CA GLY A 14 1.02 7.87 21.67
C GLY A 14 1.31 7.91 20.16
N CYS A 15 1.12 6.80 19.46
CA CYS A 15 1.28 6.73 18.00
C CYS A 15 0.30 7.67 17.28
N SER A 16 -0.98 7.72 17.71
CA SER A 16 -1.98 8.61 17.13
C SER A 16 -1.65 10.09 17.37
N MET A 17 -1.21 10.45 18.57
CA MET A 17 -0.77 11.81 18.89
C MET A 17 0.45 12.22 18.07
N PHE A 18 1.42 11.32 17.92
CA PHE A 18 2.61 11.56 17.10
C PHE A 18 2.25 11.74 15.61
N ALA A 19 1.36 10.90 15.07
CA ALA A 19 0.88 11.04 13.71
C ALA A 19 0.18 12.39 13.46
N THR A 20 -0.64 12.83 14.42
CA THR A 20 -1.31 14.14 14.35
C THR A 20 -0.30 15.29 14.42
N ALA A 21 0.65 15.24 15.35
CA ALA A 21 1.69 16.25 15.48
C ALA A 21 2.54 16.35 14.20
N ARG A 22 2.93 15.21 13.63
CA ARG A 22 3.64 15.13 12.35
C ARG A 22 2.84 15.75 11.21
N ALA A 23 1.55 15.44 11.10
CA ALA A 23 0.68 16.00 10.06
C ALA A 23 0.56 17.52 10.15
N LEU A 24 0.44 18.07 11.35
CA LEU A 24 0.41 19.51 11.58
C LEU A 24 1.72 20.21 11.19
N VAL A 25 2.86 19.59 11.52
CA VAL A 25 4.17 20.13 11.12
C VAL A 25 4.32 20.12 9.61
N VAL A 26 3.93 19.02 8.93
CA VAL A 26 3.97 18.93 7.46
C VAL A 26 3.08 20.00 6.82
N ALA A 27 1.85 20.17 7.30
CA ALA A 27 0.94 21.19 6.81
C ALA A 27 1.54 22.60 6.97
N SER A 28 2.13 22.92 8.12
CA SER A 28 2.79 24.19 8.38
C SER A 28 4.03 24.42 7.50
N VAL A 29 4.80 23.37 7.18
CA VAL A 29 5.93 23.45 6.25
C VAL A 29 5.43 23.79 4.85
N LEU A 30 4.41 23.09 4.35
CA LEU A 30 3.85 23.29 3.02
C LEU A 30 3.13 24.65 2.89
N GLU A 31 2.63 25.20 3.98
CA GLU A 31 2.07 26.56 3.99
C GLU A 31 3.16 27.63 3.82
N GLN A 32 4.33 27.42 4.43
CA GLN A 32 5.47 28.36 4.37
C GLN A 32 6.28 28.21 3.09
N GLU A 33 6.48 26.97 2.62
CA GLU A 33 7.23 26.64 1.42
C GLU A 33 6.35 25.79 0.48
N ARG A 34 5.42 26.42 -0.24
CA ARG A 34 4.44 25.71 -1.11
C ARG A 34 5.05 24.84 -2.21
N SER A 35 6.30 25.13 -2.59
CA SER A 35 7.07 24.38 -3.59
C SER A 35 8.17 23.51 -2.98
N ALA A 36 8.11 23.24 -1.66
CA ALA A 36 9.11 22.41 -1.00
C ALA A 36 9.14 21.00 -1.61
N SER A 37 10.33 20.53 -1.98
CA SER A 37 10.53 19.14 -2.40
C SER A 37 10.24 18.19 -1.24
N PRO A 38 9.96 16.91 -1.49
CA PRO A 38 9.80 15.89 -0.44
C PRO A 38 11.02 15.78 0.49
N ALA A 39 12.26 16.01 -0.01
CA ALA A 39 13.46 16.10 0.80
C ALA A 39 13.42 17.27 1.75
N ARG A 40 13.07 18.44 1.23
CA ARG A 40 12.97 19.66 2.01
C ARG A 40 11.92 19.54 3.12
N VAL A 41 10.78 18.90 2.82
CA VAL A 41 9.75 18.62 3.82
C VAL A 41 10.28 17.69 4.92
N ARG A 42 11.04 16.65 4.58
CA ARG A 42 11.66 15.73 5.58
C ARG A 42 12.73 16.44 6.42
N GLU A 43 13.57 17.23 5.81
CA GLU A 43 14.57 18.05 6.50
C GLU A 43 13.91 18.98 7.53
N LEU A 44 12.94 19.76 7.11
CA LEU A 44 12.24 20.70 7.98
C LEU A 44 11.41 19.97 9.05
N LEU A 45 10.83 18.81 8.73
CA LEU A 45 10.15 17.96 9.71
C LEU A 45 11.12 17.46 10.79
N PHE A 46 12.30 16.94 10.37
CA PHE A 46 13.34 16.53 11.31
C PHE A 46 13.79 17.69 12.20
N LEU A 47 14.12 18.84 11.61
CA LEU A 47 14.59 20.00 12.35
C LEU A 47 13.55 20.52 13.37
N ARG A 48 12.26 20.49 13.03
CA ARG A 48 11.19 20.95 13.93
C ARG A 48 10.85 19.98 15.05
N LEU A 49 10.89 18.67 14.78
CA LEU A 49 10.53 17.67 15.79
C LEU A 49 11.69 17.25 16.67
N TYR A 50 12.91 17.23 16.12
CA TYR A 50 14.08 16.65 16.78
C TYR A 50 15.30 17.55 16.78
N GLY A 51 15.29 18.68 16.06
CA GLY A 51 16.48 19.52 15.91
C GLY A 51 17.05 20.05 17.23
N ALA A 52 16.22 20.20 18.26
CA ALA A 52 16.69 20.61 19.58
C ALA A 52 17.45 19.52 20.35
N ASP A 53 17.26 18.25 19.99
CA ASP A 53 17.84 17.09 20.68
C ASP A 53 19.28 16.78 20.19
N PHE A 54 19.73 17.43 19.10
CA PHE A 54 21.04 17.19 18.47
C PHE A 54 21.91 18.43 18.49
N SER A 55 23.23 18.23 18.59
CA SER A 55 24.24 19.29 18.38
C SER A 55 24.16 19.81 16.92
N GLU A 56 24.75 20.97 16.68
CA GLU A 56 24.79 21.60 15.35
C GLU A 56 25.40 20.66 14.30
N ASP A 57 26.59 20.11 14.62
CA ASP A 57 27.27 19.11 13.77
C ASP A 57 26.43 17.84 13.55
N GLY A 58 25.65 17.43 14.56
CA GLY A 58 24.74 16.28 14.48
C GLY A 58 23.58 16.54 13.51
N ARG A 59 22.98 17.72 13.60
CA ARG A 59 21.90 18.17 12.68
C ARG A 59 22.39 18.23 11.24
N GLU A 60 23.53 18.86 11.00
CA GLU A 60 24.12 18.98 9.67
C GLU A 60 24.39 17.61 9.03
N ARG A 61 24.96 16.67 9.81
CA ARG A 61 25.20 15.30 9.32
C ARG A 61 23.90 14.57 8.94
N ILE A 62 22.86 14.67 9.78
CA ILE A 62 21.57 14.02 9.53
C ILE A 62 20.89 14.68 8.33
N VAL A 63 20.87 16.00 8.23
CA VAL A 63 20.30 16.72 7.09
C VAL A 63 21.03 16.36 5.79
N ALA A 64 22.36 16.31 5.81
CA ALA A 64 23.15 15.89 4.66
C ALA A 64 22.86 14.43 4.25
N GLN A 65 22.54 13.56 5.20
CA GLN A 65 22.19 12.16 4.93
C GLN A 65 20.75 12.02 4.38
N LEU A 66 19.82 12.84 4.88
CA LEU A 66 18.46 12.93 4.33
C LEU A 66 18.46 13.44 2.86
N GLY A 67 19.33 14.39 2.54
CA GLY A 67 19.50 14.90 1.18
C GLY A 67 20.23 13.91 0.24
N ARG A 68 21.24 13.18 0.73
CA ARG A 68 21.95 12.16 -0.06
C ARG A 68 21.04 11.00 -0.45
N GLY A 69 20.20 10.53 0.44
CA GLY A 69 19.25 9.45 0.15
C GLY A 69 18.25 9.77 -0.99
N GLU A 70 18.05 11.04 -1.31
CA GLU A 70 17.29 11.43 -2.52
C GLU A 70 18.17 11.54 -3.77
N ALA A 71 19.38 12.04 -3.65
CA ALA A 71 20.32 12.06 -4.76
C ALA A 71 20.64 10.62 -5.23
N GLU A 72 20.85 9.70 -4.28
CA GLU A 72 21.02 8.27 -4.60
C GLU A 72 19.75 7.62 -5.12
N ARG A 73 18.56 7.98 -4.61
CA ARG A 73 17.28 7.55 -5.17
C ARG A 73 16.99 8.19 -6.53
N ALA A 74 17.32 9.45 -6.73
CA ALA A 74 17.18 10.14 -8.02
C ALA A 74 18.16 9.60 -9.08
N VAL A 75 19.35 9.13 -8.68
CA VAL A 75 20.30 8.43 -9.56
C VAL A 75 19.89 6.96 -9.75
N SER A 76 19.22 6.34 -8.76
CA SER A 76 18.64 5.00 -8.84
C SER A 76 17.29 4.96 -9.56
N VAL A 77 16.70 6.10 -9.88
CA VAL A 77 15.46 6.25 -10.67
C VAL A 77 15.76 6.26 -12.20
N ALA A 78 16.70 5.43 -12.66
CA ALA A 78 16.54 4.82 -13.97
C ALA A 78 15.32 3.92 -13.86
N ARG A 79 14.25 4.17 -14.66
CA ARG A 79 13.05 3.32 -14.75
C ARG A 79 13.49 1.86 -14.66
N ARG A 80 13.13 1.19 -13.59
CA ARG A 80 13.51 -0.20 -13.38
C ARG A 80 12.64 -1.04 -14.30
N THR A 81 13.24 -1.58 -15.34
CA THR A 81 12.56 -2.47 -16.26
C THR A 81 12.61 -3.89 -15.70
N VAL A 82 11.47 -4.44 -15.32
CA VAL A 82 11.37 -5.68 -14.54
C VAL A 82 10.35 -6.64 -15.18
N PRO A 83 10.65 -7.94 -15.32
CA PRO A 83 9.68 -8.94 -15.80
C PRO A 83 8.68 -9.30 -14.69
N VAL A 84 7.72 -8.41 -14.43
CA VAL A 84 6.75 -8.57 -13.35
C VAL A 84 5.83 -9.75 -13.60
N ASP A 85 5.65 -10.63 -12.60
CA ASP A 85 4.55 -11.58 -12.57
C ASP A 85 3.26 -10.86 -12.16
N TRP A 86 2.34 -10.72 -13.10
CA TRP A 86 1.09 -9.98 -12.89
C TRP A 86 0.12 -10.72 -11.98
N ASP A 87 0.04 -12.05 -12.11
CA ASP A 87 -0.89 -12.86 -11.31
C ASP A 87 -0.46 -12.81 -9.84
N ASP A 88 0.84 -12.92 -9.56
CA ASP A 88 1.38 -12.82 -8.20
C ASP A 88 1.26 -11.40 -7.63
N LEU A 89 1.48 -10.37 -8.43
CA LEU A 89 1.29 -8.99 -7.99
C LEU A 89 -0.19 -8.69 -7.67
N GLU A 90 -1.12 -9.15 -8.52
CA GLU A 90 -2.56 -9.04 -8.28
C GLU A 90 -2.98 -9.80 -7.02
N MET A 91 -2.40 -10.98 -6.80
CA MET A 91 -2.61 -11.77 -5.57
C MET A 91 -2.14 -11.00 -4.34
N ALA A 92 -0.93 -10.42 -4.38
CA ALA A 92 -0.38 -9.63 -3.29
C ALA A 92 -1.24 -8.40 -2.97
N LEU A 93 -1.73 -7.70 -4.00
CA LEU A 93 -2.60 -6.54 -3.84
C LEU A 93 -3.97 -6.88 -3.23
N THR A 94 -4.39 -8.14 -3.29
CA THR A 94 -5.66 -8.62 -2.70
C THR A 94 -5.46 -9.52 -1.48
N ALA A 95 -4.22 -9.70 -1.04
CA ALA A 95 -3.89 -10.52 0.11
C ALA A 95 -4.50 -9.99 1.41
N ASN A 96 -4.78 -10.91 2.33
CA ASN A 96 -5.18 -10.51 3.68
C ASN A 96 -3.95 -10.06 4.48
N ALA A 97 -3.84 -8.77 4.77
CA ALA A 97 -2.73 -8.19 5.53
C ALA A 97 -2.58 -8.75 6.96
N ALA A 98 -3.59 -9.41 7.52
CA ALA A 98 -3.49 -10.09 8.80
C ALA A 98 -2.81 -11.48 8.69
N GLU A 99 -2.72 -12.04 7.50
CA GLU A 99 -2.18 -13.37 7.24
C GLU A 99 -0.88 -13.32 6.44
N TRP A 100 -0.72 -12.34 5.55
CA TRP A 100 0.39 -12.27 4.60
C TRP A 100 1.02 -10.89 4.54
N THR A 101 2.35 -10.87 4.46
CA THR A 101 3.14 -9.70 4.06
C THR A 101 3.78 -9.99 2.71
N CYS A 102 3.62 -9.09 1.75
CA CYS A 102 4.04 -9.33 0.37
C CYS A 102 5.14 -8.35 -0.05
N TYR A 103 6.11 -8.84 -0.83
CA TYR A 103 7.23 -8.05 -1.34
C TYR A 103 7.47 -8.35 -2.81
N LEU A 104 7.66 -7.30 -3.63
CA LEU A 104 8.15 -7.42 -5.00
C LEU A 104 9.66 -7.29 -5.01
N ASP A 105 10.38 -8.27 -5.57
CA ASP A 105 11.81 -8.09 -5.91
C ASP A 105 11.94 -7.31 -7.23
N ALA A 106 12.42 -6.08 -7.14
CA ALA A 106 12.60 -5.19 -8.28
C ALA A 106 13.75 -5.60 -9.22
N ARG A 107 14.44 -6.71 -8.98
CA ARG A 107 15.48 -7.28 -9.85
C ARG A 107 14.92 -8.41 -10.69
N SER A 108 14.18 -9.34 -10.08
CA SER A 108 13.60 -10.52 -10.74
C SER A 108 12.16 -10.31 -11.20
N GLY A 109 11.39 -9.43 -10.54
CA GLY A 109 9.97 -9.24 -10.77
C GLY A 109 9.08 -10.24 -10.04
N GLU A 110 9.68 -11.12 -9.24
CA GLU A 110 8.98 -12.11 -8.44
C GLU A 110 8.33 -11.45 -7.21
N VAL A 111 7.18 -11.96 -6.83
CA VAL A 111 6.50 -11.55 -5.61
C VAL A 111 6.66 -12.62 -4.55
N GLN A 112 7.20 -12.22 -3.41
CA GLN A 112 7.34 -13.07 -2.22
C GLN A 112 6.17 -12.80 -1.28
N MET A 113 5.44 -13.85 -0.91
CA MET A 113 4.37 -13.77 0.09
C MET A 113 4.83 -14.50 1.35
N VAL A 114 4.93 -13.77 2.45
CA VAL A 114 5.43 -14.26 3.73
C VAL A 114 4.29 -14.27 4.76
N PRO A 115 4.00 -15.40 5.43
CA PRO A 115 2.98 -15.45 6.48
C PRO A 115 3.35 -14.53 7.65
N VAL A 116 2.36 -13.80 8.20
CA VAL A 116 2.58 -12.91 9.35
C VAL A 116 2.94 -13.67 10.62
N ASP A 117 2.36 -14.88 10.81
CA ASP A 117 2.59 -15.73 11.98
C ASP A 117 3.69 -16.79 11.70
N HIS A 118 4.74 -16.39 11.00
CA HIS A 118 5.86 -17.25 10.66
C HIS A 118 6.68 -17.60 11.93
N LEU A 119 6.42 -18.74 12.53
CA LEU A 119 7.05 -19.24 13.76
C LEU A 119 7.83 -20.54 13.52
N GLY A 120 8.56 -20.70 12.41
CA GLY A 120 9.25 -21.95 12.10
C GLY A 120 10.68 -21.79 11.59
N GLU A 121 11.59 -22.67 12.05
CA GLU A 121 12.99 -22.75 11.62
C GLU A 121 13.16 -23.56 10.31
N ASP A 122 12.10 -24.14 9.74
CA ASP A 122 12.15 -25.14 8.65
C ASP A 122 11.45 -24.71 7.34
N ASP A 123 11.21 -23.42 7.11
CA ASP A 123 10.39 -23.02 5.98
C ASP A 123 11.22 -22.45 4.82
N ASP A 124 10.78 -22.74 3.58
CA ASP A 124 11.30 -22.24 2.30
C ASP A 124 11.11 -20.68 2.11
N TRP A 125 10.80 -19.96 3.19
CA TRP A 125 10.59 -18.52 3.16
C TRP A 125 11.90 -17.77 3.41
N SER A 126 12.05 -16.62 2.75
CA SER A 126 13.18 -15.71 3.05
C SER A 126 13.19 -15.35 4.52
N SER A 127 14.35 -15.46 5.16
CA SER A 127 14.51 -15.09 6.58
C SER A 127 14.22 -13.62 6.82
N GLU A 128 13.84 -13.24 8.04
CA GLU A 128 13.64 -11.84 8.41
C GLU A 128 14.89 -10.98 8.09
N GLU A 129 16.08 -11.55 8.24
CA GLU A 129 17.34 -10.87 7.95
C GLU A 129 17.50 -10.60 6.45
N GLU A 130 17.15 -11.56 5.59
CA GLU A 130 17.18 -11.41 4.13
C GLU A 130 16.17 -10.37 3.64
N ILE A 131 14.96 -10.39 4.19
CA ILE A 131 13.93 -9.39 3.90
C ILE A 131 14.40 -8.01 4.33
N ALA A 132 14.92 -7.87 5.55
CA ALA A 132 15.43 -6.60 6.06
C ALA A 132 16.60 -6.08 5.21
N ALA A 133 17.53 -6.96 4.82
CA ALA A 133 18.63 -6.62 3.93
C ALA A 133 18.14 -6.19 2.53
N GLY A 134 17.16 -6.90 1.98
CA GLY A 134 16.55 -6.59 0.69
C GLY A 134 15.82 -5.26 0.66
N LEU A 135 15.09 -4.96 1.74
CA LEU A 135 14.42 -3.66 1.93
C LEU A 135 15.45 -2.53 2.10
N ALA A 136 16.50 -2.75 2.89
CA ALA A 136 17.56 -1.78 3.10
C ALA A 136 18.35 -1.49 1.81
N ALA A 137 18.61 -2.54 1.01
CA ALA A 137 19.23 -2.43 -0.31
C ALA A 137 18.30 -1.83 -1.38
N GLY A 138 16.99 -1.72 -1.11
CA GLY A 138 16.00 -1.11 -1.99
C GLY A 138 15.64 -1.97 -3.21
N HIS A 139 15.93 -3.27 -3.18
CA HIS A 139 15.47 -4.19 -4.23
C HIS A 139 14.20 -4.94 -3.84
N LEU A 140 13.94 -5.19 -2.55
CA LEU A 140 12.63 -5.61 -2.11
C LEU A 140 11.74 -4.39 -1.86
N ILE A 141 10.52 -4.46 -2.34
CA ILE A 141 9.52 -3.39 -2.22
C ILE A 141 8.28 -3.99 -1.58
N HIS A 142 7.88 -3.47 -0.42
CA HIS A 142 6.66 -3.93 0.24
C HIS A 142 5.43 -3.64 -0.63
N VAL A 143 4.60 -4.65 -0.85
CA VAL A 143 3.33 -4.56 -1.55
C VAL A 143 2.21 -4.44 -0.52
N GLU A 144 1.73 -3.22 -0.31
CA GLU A 144 0.58 -3.00 0.57
C GLU A 144 -0.70 -3.46 -0.14
N PRO A 145 -1.48 -4.37 0.46
CA PRO A 145 -2.77 -4.76 -0.10
C PRO A 145 -3.73 -3.58 -0.25
N LEU A 146 -4.56 -3.65 -1.28
CA LEU A 146 -5.63 -2.68 -1.48
C LEU A 146 -6.57 -2.68 -0.28
N GLY A 147 -6.89 -1.50 0.23
CA GLY A 147 -7.85 -1.37 1.32
C GLY A 147 -9.25 -1.83 0.88
N SER A 148 -10.01 -2.42 1.81
CA SER A 148 -11.38 -2.87 1.57
C SER A 148 -12.30 -1.76 1.00
N SER A 149 -11.99 -0.49 1.24
CA SER A 149 -12.70 0.66 0.66
C SER A 149 -12.55 0.75 -0.86
N VAL A 150 -11.44 0.29 -1.43
CA VAL A 150 -11.19 0.29 -2.87
C VAL A 150 -12.09 -0.75 -3.54
N GLU A 151 -12.06 -1.99 -3.06
CA GLU A 151 -12.94 -3.04 -3.60
C GLU A 151 -14.43 -2.71 -3.38
N TYR A 152 -14.77 -2.09 -2.26
CA TYR A 152 -16.12 -1.58 -2.02
C TYR A 152 -16.53 -0.52 -3.07
N GLY A 153 -15.63 0.38 -3.42
CA GLY A 153 -15.85 1.36 -4.49
C GLY A 153 -16.13 0.69 -5.84
N TRP A 154 -15.38 -0.38 -6.17
CA TRP A 154 -15.63 -1.16 -7.40
C TRP A 154 -16.99 -1.87 -7.40
N MET A 155 -17.42 -2.39 -6.24
CA MET A 155 -18.76 -3.00 -6.11
C MET A 155 -19.86 -1.98 -6.33
N ALA A 156 -19.73 -0.76 -5.79
CA ALA A 156 -20.70 0.31 -5.97
C ALA A 156 -20.76 0.78 -7.43
N GLU A 157 -19.62 0.95 -8.08
CA GLU A 157 -19.51 1.30 -9.48
C GLU A 157 -20.14 0.22 -10.38
N PHE A 158 -19.84 -1.05 -10.11
CA PHE A 158 -20.42 -2.15 -10.84
C PHE A 158 -21.94 -2.21 -10.66
N ALA A 159 -22.45 -2.12 -9.42
CA ALA A 159 -23.88 -2.13 -9.13
C ALA A 159 -24.61 -1.06 -9.95
N SER A 160 -24.09 0.18 -9.98
CA SER A 160 -24.67 1.29 -10.75
C SER A 160 -24.67 1.04 -12.27
N SER A 161 -23.78 0.19 -12.78
CA SER A 161 -23.67 -0.17 -14.21
C SER A 161 -24.62 -1.28 -14.64
N VAL A 162 -25.34 -1.93 -13.71
CA VAL A 162 -26.26 -3.03 -14.03
C VAL A 162 -27.51 -2.49 -14.73
N ALA A 163 -27.86 -3.07 -15.89
CA ALA A 163 -28.95 -2.60 -16.70
C ALA A 163 -30.34 -2.91 -16.09
N ASP A 164 -30.49 -4.09 -15.47
CA ASP A 164 -31.73 -4.49 -14.79
C ASP A 164 -31.92 -3.66 -13.51
N PRO A 165 -32.98 -2.82 -13.43
CA PRO A 165 -33.20 -1.97 -12.26
C PRO A 165 -33.45 -2.76 -10.98
N GLN A 166 -34.12 -3.91 -11.05
CA GLN A 166 -34.42 -4.72 -9.87
C GLN A 166 -33.14 -5.35 -9.30
N LEU A 167 -32.28 -5.83 -10.17
CA LEU A 167 -30.96 -6.36 -9.74
C LEU A 167 -30.06 -5.28 -9.21
N ARG A 168 -30.03 -4.11 -9.87
CA ARG A 168 -29.27 -2.94 -9.41
C ARG A 168 -29.66 -2.55 -7.99
N ASP A 169 -30.95 -2.31 -7.75
CA ASP A 169 -31.46 -1.94 -6.42
C ASP A 169 -31.06 -2.98 -5.35
N ARG A 170 -31.17 -4.28 -5.71
CA ARG A 170 -30.76 -5.36 -4.81
C ARG A 170 -29.28 -5.34 -4.50
N LEU A 171 -28.41 -5.08 -5.48
CA LEU A 171 -26.97 -4.97 -5.30
C LEU A 171 -26.61 -3.74 -4.45
N GLU A 172 -27.21 -2.58 -4.72
CA GLU A 172 -27.00 -1.36 -3.96
C GLU A 172 -27.39 -1.54 -2.48
N VAL A 173 -28.52 -2.17 -2.19
CA VAL A 173 -28.93 -2.49 -0.82
C VAL A 173 -27.92 -3.40 -0.12
N THR A 174 -27.21 -4.28 -0.83
CA THR A 174 -26.17 -5.13 -0.22
C THR A 174 -24.96 -4.35 0.23
N LEU A 175 -24.72 -3.18 -0.31
CA LEU A 175 -23.58 -2.35 0.05
C LEU A 175 -23.76 -1.65 1.40
N ASP A 176 -24.96 -1.49 1.89
CA ASP A 176 -25.22 -0.87 3.18
C ASP A 176 -24.90 -1.81 4.34
N GLY A 177 -24.00 -1.39 5.22
CA GLY A 177 -23.71 -2.02 6.50
C GLY A 177 -22.75 -3.22 6.45
N ARG A 178 -22.82 -4.08 7.48
CA ARG A 178 -21.86 -5.18 7.68
C ARG A 178 -22.02 -6.29 6.66
N SER A 179 -20.89 -6.95 6.31
CA SER A 179 -20.85 -8.12 5.39
C SER A 179 -21.30 -7.81 3.95
N ALA A 180 -21.11 -6.59 3.47
CA ALA A 180 -21.45 -6.15 2.12
C ALA A 180 -20.89 -7.12 1.04
N PHE A 181 -19.60 -7.47 1.11
CA PHE A 181 -18.94 -8.39 0.19
C PHE A 181 -19.66 -9.75 0.04
N ARG A 182 -20.02 -10.36 1.17
CA ARG A 182 -20.71 -11.66 1.15
C ARG A 182 -22.10 -11.54 0.56
N ARG A 183 -22.86 -10.51 0.96
CA ARG A 183 -24.23 -10.29 0.46
C ARG A 183 -24.23 -10.02 -1.03
N PHE A 184 -23.31 -9.18 -1.51
CA PHE A 184 -23.14 -8.86 -2.92
C PHE A 184 -22.87 -10.11 -3.76
N LYS A 185 -21.91 -10.95 -3.35
CA LYS A 185 -21.61 -12.22 -3.99
C LYS A 185 -22.81 -13.17 -3.99
N ASN A 186 -23.59 -13.21 -2.90
CA ASN A 186 -24.80 -14.04 -2.82
C ASN A 186 -25.89 -13.58 -3.81
N VAL A 187 -26.07 -12.27 -4.01
CA VAL A 187 -27.01 -11.77 -5.03
C VAL A 187 -26.54 -12.16 -6.42
N LEU A 188 -25.26 -11.98 -6.74
CA LEU A 188 -24.69 -12.34 -8.05
C LEU A 188 -24.71 -13.86 -8.32
N ALA A 189 -24.71 -14.70 -7.28
CA ALA A 189 -24.79 -16.16 -7.46
C ALA A 189 -26.06 -16.61 -8.19
N GLY A 190 -27.16 -15.86 -8.05
CA GLY A 190 -28.41 -16.09 -8.78
C GLY A 190 -28.45 -15.50 -10.21
N HIS A 191 -27.41 -14.80 -10.65
CA HIS A 191 -27.35 -14.09 -11.93
C HIS A 191 -26.01 -14.40 -12.66
N PRO A 192 -25.84 -15.59 -13.28
CA PRO A 192 -24.57 -16.05 -13.84
C PRO A 192 -23.91 -15.06 -14.81
N ALA A 193 -24.67 -14.48 -15.73
CA ALA A 193 -24.14 -13.51 -16.70
C ALA A 193 -23.56 -12.26 -16.03
N GLU A 194 -24.29 -11.69 -15.05
CA GLU A 194 -23.79 -10.54 -14.29
C GLU A 194 -22.64 -10.88 -13.35
N ARG A 195 -22.58 -12.11 -12.87
CA ARG A 195 -21.45 -12.62 -12.09
C ARG A 195 -20.19 -12.70 -12.95
N GLU A 196 -20.26 -13.21 -14.18
CA GLU A 196 -19.12 -13.22 -15.11
C GLU A 196 -18.68 -11.81 -15.47
N ARG A 197 -19.65 -10.92 -15.73
CA ARG A 197 -19.37 -9.49 -15.97
C ARG A 197 -18.67 -8.83 -14.78
N TRP A 198 -19.09 -9.17 -13.55
CA TRP A 198 -18.44 -8.69 -12.32
C TRP A 198 -16.98 -9.15 -12.22
N PHE A 199 -16.70 -10.43 -12.51
CA PHE A 199 -15.33 -10.93 -12.46
C PHE A 199 -14.45 -10.22 -13.48
N ALA A 200 -14.89 -10.09 -14.73
CA ALA A 200 -14.15 -9.36 -15.75
C ALA A 200 -13.91 -7.89 -15.37
N PHE A 201 -14.93 -7.22 -14.84
CA PHE A 201 -14.82 -5.84 -14.35
C PHE A 201 -13.82 -5.73 -13.19
N ARG A 202 -13.89 -6.64 -12.21
CA ARG A 202 -12.99 -6.65 -11.07
C ARG A 202 -11.53 -6.89 -11.49
N ASP A 203 -11.32 -7.83 -12.39
CA ASP A 203 -9.99 -8.14 -12.91
C ASP A 203 -9.39 -6.95 -13.68
N GLU A 204 -10.18 -6.23 -14.47
CA GLU A 204 -9.76 -5.00 -15.14
C GLU A 204 -9.35 -3.92 -14.12
N ARG A 205 -10.15 -3.72 -13.08
CA ARG A 205 -9.85 -2.75 -12.01
C ARG A 205 -8.59 -3.12 -11.24
N LEU A 206 -8.41 -4.40 -10.96
CA LEU A 206 -7.23 -4.89 -10.24
C LEU A 206 -5.95 -4.69 -11.07
N ARG A 207 -5.99 -4.98 -12.37
CA ARG A 207 -4.87 -4.69 -13.29
C ARG A 207 -4.55 -3.21 -13.37
N GLY A 208 -5.58 -2.38 -13.42
CA GLY A 208 -5.40 -0.93 -13.34
C GLY A 208 -4.69 -0.50 -12.06
N ALA A 209 -5.10 -1.05 -10.92
CA ALA A 209 -4.48 -0.78 -9.63
C ALA A 209 -3.03 -1.29 -9.57
N ALA A 210 -2.74 -2.48 -10.11
CA ALA A 210 -1.37 -3.02 -10.20
C ALA A 210 -0.48 -2.13 -11.10
N SER A 211 -0.99 -1.69 -12.25
CA SER A 211 -0.28 -0.78 -13.15
C SER A 211 0.02 0.56 -12.47
N GLU A 212 -0.95 1.13 -11.74
CA GLU A 212 -0.74 2.36 -10.97
C GLU A 212 0.26 2.17 -9.84
N TRP A 213 0.23 1.01 -9.17
CA TRP A 213 1.15 0.68 -8.10
C TRP A 213 2.60 0.63 -8.60
N LEU A 214 2.83 0.00 -9.78
CA LEU A 214 4.13 -0.05 -10.46
C LEU A 214 4.56 1.35 -10.90
N ALA A 215 3.67 2.11 -11.55
CA ALA A 215 3.97 3.44 -12.04
C ALA A 215 4.38 4.42 -10.93
N LYS A 216 3.70 4.37 -9.76
CA LYS A 216 4.05 5.18 -8.58
C LYS A 216 5.44 4.86 -8.01
N ARG A 217 6.01 3.70 -8.35
CA ARG A 217 7.33 3.24 -7.93
C ARG A 217 8.37 3.27 -9.06
N GLU A 218 7.96 3.83 -10.22
CA GLU A 218 8.79 3.98 -11.43
C GLU A 218 9.32 2.65 -11.94
N ILE A 219 8.53 1.59 -11.76
CA ILE A 219 8.78 0.25 -12.29
C ILE A 219 8.06 0.14 -13.63
N GLU A 220 8.82 -0.18 -14.69
CA GLU A 220 8.31 -0.45 -16.02
C GLU A 220 8.29 -1.96 -16.25
N PRO A 221 7.11 -2.60 -16.30
CA PRO A 221 7.03 -4.04 -16.52
C PRO A 221 7.44 -4.37 -17.97
N THR A 222 8.30 -5.38 -18.14
CA THR A 222 8.63 -5.93 -19.48
C THR A 222 7.59 -6.92 -19.98
N THR A 223 6.80 -7.47 -19.06
CA THR A 223 5.69 -8.38 -19.36
C THR A 223 4.40 -7.59 -19.50
N SER A 224 3.59 -7.95 -20.50
CA SER A 224 2.25 -7.39 -20.63
C SER A 224 1.30 -8.05 -19.63
N PRO A 225 0.34 -7.29 -19.07
CA PRO A 225 -0.69 -7.89 -18.23
C PRO A 225 -1.46 -8.96 -19.03
N PRO A 226 -1.89 -10.07 -18.39
CA PRO A 226 -2.65 -11.10 -19.06
C PRO A 226 -3.96 -10.51 -19.63
N ALA A 227 -4.40 -11.02 -20.78
CA ALA A 227 -5.69 -10.62 -21.36
C ALA A 227 -6.84 -10.95 -20.40
N SER A 228 -7.87 -10.11 -20.35
CA SER A 228 -9.08 -10.40 -19.56
C SER A 228 -9.67 -11.74 -19.98
N ARG A 229 -9.90 -12.62 -19.02
CA ARG A 229 -10.57 -13.91 -19.23
C ARG A 229 -12.06 -13.71 -19.36
#